data_d2a7a10fdc1d126c08da5895fb1ac986
#
_entry.id   d2a7a10fdc1d126c08da5895fb1ac986
#
_cell.length_a   1.000
_cell.length_b   1.000
_cell.length_c   1.000
_cell.angle_alpha   90.00
_cell.angle_beta   90.00
_cell.angle_gamma   90.00
#
_symmetry.space_group_name_H-M   'P 1'
#
loop_
_entity.id
_entity.type
_entity.pdbx_description
1 polymer ?
#
loop_
_entity_poly.entity_id
_entity_poly.type
_entity_poly.pdbx_seq_one_letter_code
_entity_poly.pdbx_strand_id
1 'polypeptide(L)'
;MNPRTIRRLQTTFLLLLGLWLLLTTGLVYAATAGNKVLRAMISMGVGLIVLWVLIGGGLMYLFRERVKAIVSNIPLHWQVKFVLFATLLAMTEEAIATLMTNLAPWFGVKIGEAYITASTNYFDVILHHSVIVFVPWFITWAWLLKRYDFKPFWVFLLTGLNGLFAEALTFGWEHLSEFALWIFVYGLMVYLPAYTVPAGRGARPPKLGHGLLAFLLPLLVGIPWAVLVNLVFPNHPAIHFPPIQIE
;
A
#
# COMPACT_ATOMS: atom_id res chain seq x y z
N MET A 1 20.85 13.40 16.91
CA MET A 1 20.47 14.29 15.78
C MET A 1 19.29 15.16 16.20
N ASN A 2 19.31 16.45 15.85
CA ASN A 2 18.24 17.39 16.22
C ASN A 2 16.90 16.96 15.57
N PRO A 3 15.76 16.99 16.29
CA PRO A 3 14.43 16.66 15.73
C PRO A 3 14.06 17.41 14.46
N ARG A 4 14.48 18.67 14.32
CA ARG A 4 14.27 19.46 13.09
C ARG A 4 15.05 18.91 11.90
N THR A 5 16.27 18.44 12.11
CA THR A 5 17.12 17.82 11.08
C THR A 5 16.52 16.49 10.62
N ILE A 6 16.05 15.65 11.55
CA ILE A 6 15.38 14.38 11.23
C ILE A 6 14.16 14.64 10.35
N ARG A 7 13.30 15.58 10.75
CA ARG A 7 12.09 15.92 9.98
C ARG A 7 12.44 16.43 8.58
N ARG A 8 13.46 17.28 8.44
CA ARG A 8 13.92 17.75 7.12
C ARG A 8 14.37 16.60 6.25
N LEU A 9 15.20 15.69 6.76
CA LEU A 9 15.67 14.51 6.01
C LEU A 9 14.51 13.62 5.56
N GLN A 10 13.54 13.35 6.43
CA GLN A 10 12.34 12.57 6.08
C GLN A 10 11.52 13.26 4.97
N THR A 11 11.31 14.57 5.10
CA THR A 11 10.59 15.34 4.07
C THR A 11 11.36 15.33 2.74
N THR A 12 12.67 15.58 2.75
CA THR A 12 13.51 15.53 1.55
C THR A 12 13.47 14.15 0.90
N PHE A 13 13.57 13.07 1.69
CA PHE A 13 13.45 11.70 1.18
C PHE A 13 12.10 11.47 0.47
N LEU A 14 10.98 11.87 1.10
CA LEU A 14 9.66 11.72 0.49
C LEU A 14 9.48 12.55 -0.78
N LEU A 15 10.05 13.76 -0.81
CA LEU A 15 10.02 14.61 -2.01
C LEU A 15 10.84 14.00 -3.16
N LEU A 16 12.04 13.48 -2.87
CA LEU A 16 12.87 12.80 -3.87
C LEU A 16 12.20 11.52 -4.38
N LEU A 17 11.59 10.74 -3.48
CA LEU A 17 10.84 9.53 -3.84
C LEU A 17 9.63 9.87 -4.72
N GLY A 18 8.88 10.93 -4.38
CA GLY A 18 7.75 11.42 -5.17
C GLY A 18 8.20 11.96 -6.54
N LEU A 19 9.30 12.72 -6.60
CA LEU A 19 9.87 13.19 -7.85
C LEU A 19 10.30 12.01 -8.74
N TRP A 20 10.97 11.02 -8.16
CA TRP A 20 11.34 9.80 -8.88
C TRP A 20 10.11 9.07 -9.44
N LEU A 21 9.05 8.92 -8.63
CA LEU A 21 7.80 8.32 -9.08
C LEU A 21 7.21 9.06 -10.29
N LEU A 22 7.12 10.39 -10.23
CA LEU A 22 6.58 11.20 -11.32
C LEU A 22 7.44 11.12 -12.59
N LEU A 23 8.76 11.18 -12.45
CA LEU A 23 9.69 11.08 -13.58
C LEU A 23 9.62 9.71 -14.26
N THR A 24 9.67 8.62 -13.48
CA THR A 24 9.61 7.25 -14.03
C THR A 24 8.27 6.97 -14.67
N THR A 25 7.17 7.36 -14.03
CA THR A 25 5.81 7.23 -14.60
C THR A 25 5.70 8.01 -15.91
N GLY A 26 6.20 9.24 -15.98
CA GLY A 26 6.21 10.06 -17.21
C GLY A 26 7.02 9.43 -18.33
N LEU A 27 8.22 8.90 -18.02
CA LEU A 27 9.07 8.22 -18.98
C LEU A 27 8.42 6.94 -19.53
N VAL A 28 7.87 6.09 -18.64
CA VAL A 28 7.19 4.86 -19.05
C VAL A 28 5.93 5.18 -19.87
N TYR A 29 5.14 6.18 -19.45
CA TYR A 29 4.00 6.64 -20.23
C TYR A 29 4.37 7.09 -21.65
N ALA A 30 5.46 7.82 -21.79
CA ALA A 30 5.96 8.24 -23.11
C ALA A 30 6.47 7.05 -23.94
N ALA A 31 7.19 6.11 -23.30
CA ALA A 31 7.72 4.91 -23.97
C ALA A 31 6.61 3.96 -24.47
N THR A 32 5.44 3.97 -23.85
CA THR A 32 4.31 3.10 -24.22
C THR A 32 3.39 3.71 -25.29
N ALA A 33 3.77 4.83 -25.92
CA ALA A 33 2.95 5.55 -26.91
C ALA A 33 2.48 4.68 -28.09
N GLY A 34 3.29 3.69 -28.49
CA GLY A 34 2.99 2.76 -29.60
C GLY A 34 2.14 1.54 -29.22
N ASN A 35 1.89 1.30 -27.93
CA ASN A 35 1.14 0.14 -27.46
C ASN A 35 -0.04 0.56 -26.58
N LYS A 36 -1.26 0.42 -27.10
CA LYS A 36 -2.48 0.88 -26.44
C LYS A 36 -2.78 0.16 -25.12
N VAL A 37 -2.43 -1.14 -25.01
CA VAL A 37 -2.69 -1.95 -23.81
C VAL A 37 -1.77 -1.50 -22.67
N LEU A 38 -0.47 -1.40 -22.92
CA LEU A 38 0.48 -0.87 -21.93
C LEU A 38 0.14 0.56 -21.54
N ARG A 39 -0.24 1.40 -22.51
CA ARG A 39 -0.62 2.79 -22.25
C ARG A 39 -1.88 2.87 -21.36
N ALA A 40 -2.86 2.01 -21.59
CA ALA A 40 -4.06 1.92 -20.75
C ALA A 40 -3.68 1.51 -19.32
N MET A 41 -2.83 0.48 -19.15
CA MET A 41 -2.36 0.03 -17.85
C MET A 41 -1.62 1.15 -17.09
N ILE A 42 -0.70 1.84 -17.76
CA ILE A 42 0.01 2.98 -17.15
C ILE A 42 -0.96 4.12 -16.81
N SER A 43 -1.97 4.38 -17.65
CA SER A 43 -3.00 5.41 -17.36
C SER A 43 -3.83 5.06 -16.12
N MET A 44 -4.16 3.78 -15.90
CA MET A 44 -4.79 3.30 -14.67
C MET A 44 -3.88 3.52 -13.46
N GLY A 45 -2.59 3.18 -13.58
CA GLY A 45 -1.57 3.44 -12.56
C GLY A 45 -1.42 4.94 -12.25
N VAL A 46 -1.45 5.81 -13.26
CA VAL A 46 -1.49 7.28 -13.06
C VAL A 46 -2.73 7.68 -12.26
N GLY A 47 -3.90 7.12 -12.56
CA GLY A 47 -5.11 7.36 -11.79
C GLY A 47 -4.95 6.96 -10.31
N LEU A 48 -4.35 5.81 -10.03
CA LEU A 48 -4.03 5.37 -8.68
C LEU A 48 -3.03 6.34 -7.99
N ILE A 49 -1.97 6.75 -8.68
CA ILE A 49 -0.99 7.73 -8.14
C ILE A 49 -1.70 9.04 -7.79
N VAL A 50 -2.53 9.58 -8.69
CA VAL A 50 -3.22 10.85 -8.44
C VAL A 50 -4.20 10.73 -7.28
N LEU A 51 -5.08 9.73 -7.30
CA LEU A 51 -6.16 9.63 -6.31
C LEU A 51 -5.66 9.13 -4.95
N TRP A 52 -4.79 8.12 -4.93
CA TRP A 52 -4.31 7.53 -3.67
C TRP A 52 -3.08 8.25 -3.12
N VAL A 53 -2.03 8.41 -3.94
CA VAL A 53 -0.76 8.95 -3.42
C VAL A 53 -0.84 10.46 -3.24
N LEU A 54 -1.26 11.22 -4.27
CA LEU A 54 -1.23 12.67 -4.20
C LEU A 54 -2.41 13.22 -3.40
N ILE A 55 -3.64 12.86 -3.76
CA ILE A 55 -4.86 13.36 -3.09
C ILE A 55 -5.00 12.68 -1.72
N GLY A 56 -5.05 11.36 -1.68
CA GLY A 56 -5.21 10.59 -0.44
C GLY A 56 -4.09 10.87 0.56
N GLY A 57 -2.83 10.74 0.13
CA GLY A 57 -1.66 11.04 0.97
C GLY A 57 -1.64 12.51 1.43
N GLY A 58 -1.98 13.45 0.55
CA GLY A 58 -2.11 14.87 0.89
C GLY A 58 -3.19 15.12 1.95
N LEU A 59 -4.37 14.56 1.78
CA LEU A 59 -5.46 14.65 2.76
C LEU A 59 -5.07 14.01 4.10
N MET A 60 -4.44 12.83 4.08
CA MET A 60 -3.92 12.18 5.29
C MET A 60 -2.93 13.07 6.03
N TYR A 61 -2.03 13.74 5.31
CA TYR A 61 -1.05 14.63 5.91
C TYR A 61 -1.70 15.90 6.47
N LEU A 62 -2.61 16.53 5.74
CA LEU A 62 -3.27 17.77 6.15
C LEU A 62 -4.19 17.57 7.35
N PHE A 63 -4.96 16.48 7.36
CA PHE A 63 -5.98 16.23 8.38
C PHE A 63 -5.54 15.29 9.52
N ARG A 64 -4.26 14.87 9.56
CA ARG A 64 -3.76 13.89 10.54
C ARG A 64 -4.09 14.19 12.00
N GLU A 65 -4.03 15.48 12.41
CA GLU A 65 -4.36 15.88 13.79
C GLU A 65 -5.85 15.73 14.10
N ARG A 66 -6.71 16.13 13.15
CA ARG A 66 -8.16 15.94 13.27
C ARG A 66 -8.52 14.46 13.34
N VAL A 67 -7.95 13.65 12.45
CA VAL A 67 -8.16 12.21 12.42
C VAL A 67 -7.69 11.58 13.73
N LYS A 68 -6.52 11.97 14.22
CA LYS A 68 -6.02 11.50 15.52
C LYS A 68 -6.97 11.83 16.65
N ALA A 69 -7.52 13.05 16.71
CA ALA A 69 -8.49 13.44 17.71
C ALA A 69 -9.78 12.59 17.63
N ILE A 70 -10.31 12.37 16.42
CA ILE A 70 -11.52 11.53 16.22
C ILE A 70 -11.24 10.09 16.65
N VAL A 71 -10.17 9.47 16.15
CA VAL A 71 -9.81 8.07 16.42
C VAL A 71 -9.51 7.87 17.92
N SER A 72 -8.93 8.86 18.61
CA SER A 72 -8.68 8.78 20.05
C SER A 72 -9.96 8.64 20.86
N ASN A 73 -11.05 9.27 20.42
CA ASN A 73 -12.34 9.26 21.11
C ASN A 73 -13.18 7.98 20.88
N ILE A 74 -12.80 7.12 19.94
CA ILE A 74 -13.49 5.84 19.71
C ILE A 74 -13.23 4.92 20.91
N PRO A 75 -14.26 4.32 21.54
CA PRO A 75 -14.13 3.49 22.75
C PRO A 75 -13.65 2.06 22.42
N LEU A 76 -12.53 1.95 21.68
CA LEU A 76 -11.88 0.67 21.36
C LEU A 76 -10.41 0.71 21.77
N HIS A 77 -9.85 -0.46 22.05
CA HIS A 77 -8.42 -0.57 22.30
C HIS A 77 -7.61 -0.12 21.06
N TRP A 78 -6.52 0.63 21.27
CA TRP A 78 -5.78 1.27 20.17
C TRP A 78 -5.25 0.27 19.12
N GLN A 79 -4.90 -0.96 19.50
CA GLN A 79 -4.46 -1.98 18.54
C GLN A 79 -5.59 -2.39 17.58
N VAL A 80 -6.81 -2.53 18.09
CA VAL A 80 -8.00 -2.80 17.27
C VAL A 80 -8.26 -1.63 16.34
N LYS A 81 -8.22 -0.40 16.86
CA LYS A 81 -8.34 0.83 16.04
C LYS A 81 -7.31 0.87 14.92
N PHE A 82 -6.06 0.55 15.23
CA PHE A 82 -4.97 0.50 14.24
C PHE A 82 -5.29 -0.49 13.11
N VAL A 83 -5.63 -1.74 13.46
CA VAL A 83 -5.93 -2.78 12.45
C VAL A 83 -7.14 -2.41 11.61
N LEU A 84 -8.25 -2.02 12.24
CA LEU A 84 -9.47 -1.64 11.51
C LEU A 84 -9.23 -0.43 10.60
N PHE A 85 -8.49 0.56 11.08
CA PHE A 85 -8.19 1.75 10.28
C PHE A 85 -7.24 1.46 9.11
N ALA A 86 -6.20 0.64 9.31
CA ALA A 86 -5.33 0.20 8.23
C ALA A 86 -6.10 -0.64 7.19
N THR A 87 -6.99 -1.53 7.65
CA THR A 87 -7.87 -2.29 6.76
C THR A 87 -8.80 -1.38 5.95
N LEU A 88 -9.40 -0.35 6.58
CA LEU A 88 -10.24 0.63 5.88
C LEU A 88 -9.45 1.38 4.80
N LEU A 89 -8.21 1.77 5.09
CA LEU A 89 -7.36 2.46 4.11
C LEU A 89 -6.93 1.52 2.97
N ALA A 90 -6.64 0.25 3.25
CA ALA A 90 -6.39 -0.76 2.22
C ALA A 90 -7.64 -0.98 1.34
N MET A 91 -8.84 -1.07 1.95
CA MET A 91 -10.10 -1.13 1.20
C MET A 91 -10.31 0.10 0.31
N THR A 92 -9.91 1.29 0.77
CA THR A 92 -10.03 2.53 0.00
C THR A 92 -9.06 2.54 -1.19
N GLU A 93 -7.84 2.08 -1.01
CA GLU A 93 -6.86 1.94 -2.08
C GLU A 93 -7.35 0.97 -3.14
N GLU A 94 -7.82 -0.22 -2.74
CA GLU A 94 -8.35 -1.22 -3.65
C GLU A 94 -9.64 -0.77 -4.36
N ALA A 95 -10.45 0.08 -3.75
CA ALA A 95 -11.59 0.69 -4.41
C ALA A 95 -11.14 1.59 -5.56
N ILE A 96 -10.04 2.34 -5.39
CA ILE A 96 -9.45 3.17 -6.44
C ILE A 96 -8.85 2.28 -7.54
N ALA A 97 -8.09 1.25 -7.19
CA ALA A 97 -7.49 0.32 -8.15
C ALA A 97 -8.56 -0.41 -8.98
N THR A 98 -9.62 -0.89 -8.32
CA THR A 98 -10.77 -1.52 -8.99
C THR A 98 -11.53 -0.53 -9.89
N LEU A 99 -11.73 0.72 -9.43
CA LEU A 99 -12.32 1.78 -10.25
C LEU A 99 -11.48 2.02 -11.51
N MET A 100 -10.17 2.18 -11.38
CA MET A 100 -9.28 2.41 -12.53
C MET A 100 -9.32 1.23 -13.50
N THR A 101 -9.34 0.00 -13.02
CA THR A 101 -9.49 -1.22 -13.85
C THR A 101 -10.84 -1.22 -14.60
N ASN A 102 -11.94 -0.84 -13.95
CA ASN A 102 -13.24 -0.75 -14.58
C ASN A 102 -13.35 0.41 -15.60
N LEU A 103 -12.47 1.39 -15.53
CA LEU A 103 -12.36 2.47 -16.52
C LEU A 103 -11.52 2.10 -17.74
N ALA A 104 -11.16 0.83 -17.96
CA ALA A 104 -10.44 0.33 -19.13
C ALA A 104 -10.97 0.87 -20.47
N PRO A 105 -12.31 0.92 -20.71
CA PRO A 105 -12.86 1.48 -21.95
C PRO A 105 -12.53 2.97 -22.16
N TRP A 106 -12.38 3.75 -21.10
CA TRP A 106 -11.98 5.15 -21.18
C TRP A 106 -10.52 5.32 -21.62
N PHE A 107 -9.71 4.28 -21.40
CA PHE A 107 -8.32 4.21 -21.84
C PHE A 107 -8.14 3.53 -23.20
N GLY A 108 -9.27 3.22 -23.91
CA GLY A 108 -9.26 2.68 -25.26
C GLY A 108 -9.07 1.17 -25.38
N VAL A 109 -9.27 0.41 -24.29
CA VAL A 109 -9.16 -1.05 -24.25
C VAL A 109 -10.40 -1.66 -23.63
N LYS A 110 -10.63 -2.97 -23.85
CA LYS A 110 -11.73 -3.69 -23.20
C LYS A 110 -11.36 -4.05 -21.75
N ILE A 111 -12.38 -4.24 -20.92
CA ILE A 111 -12.20 -4.78 -19.58
C ILE A 111 -11.53 -6.17 -19.68
N GLY A 112 -10.45 -6.37 -18.94
CA GLY A 112 -9.64 -7.57 -18.97
C GLY A 112 -8.47 -7.57 -19.97
N GLU A 113 -8.42 -6.61 -20.93
CA GLU A 113 -7.23 -6.42 -21.79
C GLU A 113 -6.08 -5.72 -21.04
N ALA A 114 -6.41 -4.80 -20.14
CA ALA A 114 -5.50 -4.15 -19.21
C ALA A 114 -6.15 -4.03 -17.84
N TYR A 115 -5.37 -4.15 -16.77
CA TYR A 115 -5.83 -4.08 -15.38
C TYR A 115 -4.67 -3.77 -14.44
N ILE A 116 -4.99 -3.26 -13.25
CA ILE A 116 -4.05 -3.00 -12.14
C ILE A 116 -4.50 -3.63 -10.81
N THR A 117 -5.57 -4.44 -10.83
CA THR A 117 -6.03 -5.24 -9.70
C THR A 117 -6.60 -6.58 -10.20
N ALA A 118 -6.88 -7.50 -9.30
CA ALA A 118 -7.19 -8.89 -9.63
C ALA A 118 -8.57 -9.12 -10.25
N SER A 119 -9.53 -8.22 -10.03
CA SER A 119 -10.92 -8.37 -10.50
C SER A 119 -11.59 -7.02 -10.74
N THR A 120 -12.62 -7.02 -11.58
CA THR A 120 -13.56 -5.90 -11.74
C THR A 120 -14.55 -5.79 -10.58
N ASN A 121 -14.72 -6.86 -9.82
CA ASN A 121 -15.59 -6.91 -8.67
C ASN A 121 -14.81 -6.55 -7.41
N TYR A 122 -15.14 -5.41 -6.84
CA TYR A 122 -14.49 -4.90 -5.62
C TYR A 122 -14.55 -5.90 -4.44
N PHE A 123 -15.70 -6.58 -4.25
CA PHE A 123 -15.84 -7.53 -3.15
C PHE A 123 -14.94 -8.76 -3.33
N ASP A 124 -14.70 -9.19 -4.57
CA ASP A 124 -13.74 -10.27 -4.83
C ASP A 124 -12.33 -9.84 -4.46
N VAL A 125 -11.95 -8.61 -4.81
CA VAL A 125 -10.62 -8.07 -4.48
C VAL A 125 -10.40 -8.02 -2.97
N ILE A 126 -11.33 -7.46 -2.21
CA ILE A 126 -11.15 -7.29 -0.76
C ILE A 126 -11.28 -8.60 0.03
N LEU A 127 -12.17 -9.51 -0.36
CA LEU A 127 -12.50 -10.72 0.42
C LEU A 127 -11.67 -11.93 0.03
N HIS A 128 -11.15 -11.99 -1.20
CA HIS A 128 -10.51 -13.20 -1.72
C HIS A 128 -9.09 -12.96 -2.23
N HIS A 129 -8.64 -11.72 -2.36
CA HIS A 129 -7.32 -11.41 -2.93
C HIS A 129 -6.46 -10.54 -2.00
N SER A 130 -6.66 -9.22 -2.01
CA SER A 130 -5.69 -8.28 -1.42
C SER A 130 -5.93 -8.00 0.06
N VAL A 131 -7.09 -7.42 0.41
CA VAL A 131 -7.28 -6.88 1.76
C VAL A 131 -7.26 -7.96 2.82
N ILE A 132 -7.86 -9.12 2.54
CA ILE A 132 -7.81 -10.28 3.44
C ILE A 132 -6.37 -10.74 3.74
N VAL A 133 -5.46 -10.59 2.76
CA VAL A 133 -4.04 -10.93 2.91
C VAL A 133 -3.31 -9.90 3.76
N PHE A 134 -3.71 -8.62 3.71
CA PHE A 134 -3.07 -7.54 4.48
C PHE A 134 -3.45 -7.53 5.97
N VAL A 135 -4.62 -8.06 6.34
CA VAL A 135 -5.07 -8.04 7.74
C VAL A 135 -4.03 -8.64 8.71
N PRO A 136 -3.41 -9.80 8.46
CA PRO A 136 -2.33 -10.33 9.31
C PRO A 136 -1.10 -9.42 9.38
N TRP A 137 -0.77 -8.69 8.31
CA TRP A 137 0.31 -7.68 8.34
C TRP A 137 -0.03 -6.56 9.32
N PHE A 138 -1.28 -6.07 9.29
CA PHE A 138 -1.72 -5.00 10.20
C PHE A 138 -1.75 -5.49 11.65
N ILE A 139 -2.15 -6.74 11.90
CA ILE A 139 -2.08 -7.37 13.23
C ILE A 139 -0.62 -7.46 13.69
N THR A 140 0.29 -7.87 12.80
CA THR A 140 1.72 -7.94 13.08
C THR A 140 2.29 -6.56 13.43
N TRP A 141 1.91 -5.52 12.67
CA TRP A 141 2.28 -4.14 13.00
C TRP A 141 1.70 -3.66 14.33
N ALA A 142 0.45 -3.98 14.65
CA ALA A 142 -0.13 -3.65 15.96
C ALA A 142 0.64 -4.32 17.11
N TRP A 143 1.10 -5.57 16.91
CA TRP A 143 1.97 -6.29 17.84
C TRP A 143 3.35 -5.66 17.97
N LEU A 144 3.99 -5.26 16.87
CA LEU A 144 5.28 -4.57 16.87
C LEU A 144 5.18 -3.21 17.57
N LEU A 145 4.14 -2.42 17.26
CA LEU A 145 3.90 -1.11 17.86
C LEU A 145 3.59 -1.19 19.36
N LYS A 146 3.02 -2.28 19.86
CA LYS A 146 2.87 -2.52 21.30
C LYS A 146 4.22 -2.63 22.01
N ARG A 147 5.24 -3.15 21.33
CA ARG A 147 6.58 -3.40 21.92
C ARG A 147 7.58 -2.30 21.63
N TYR A 148 7.50 -1.71 20.44
CA TYR A 148 8.50 -0.78 19.93
C TYR A 148 7.87 0.52 19.45
N ASP A 149 8.48 1.66 19.86
CA ASP A 149 7.97 3.00 19.52
C ASP A 149 8.42 3.45 18.13
N PHE A 150 8.06 2.67 17.10
CA PHE A 150 8.26 3.11 15.72
C PHE A 150 7.44 4.37 15.44
N LYS A 151 8.09 5.39 14.90
CA LYS A 151 7.42 6.61 14.44
C LYS A 151 6.66 6.35 13.13
N PRO A 152 5.58 7.09 12.83
CA PRO A 152 4.75 6.86 11.65
C PRO A 152 5.52 6.78 10.33
N PHE A 153 6.58 7.58 10.17
CA PHE A 153 7.45 7.54 8.99
C PHE A 153 8.13 6.16 8.81
N TRP A 154 8.61 5.55 9.89
CA TRP A 154 9.26 4.24 9.80
C TRP A 154 8.26 3.11 9.56
N VAL A 155 7.04 3.23 10.11
CA VAL A 155 5.94 2.28 9.82
C VAL A 155 5.58 2.37 8.35
N PHE A 156 5.39 3.59 7.82
CA PHE A 156 5.18 3.86 6.39
C PHE A 156 6.27 3.23 5.51
N LEU A 157 7.54 3.55 5.78
CA LEU A 157 8.66 3.10 4.95
C LEU A 157 8.82 1.57 4.98
N LEU A 158 8.79 0.97 6.17
CA LEU A 158 8.98 -0.48 6.31
C LEU A 158 7.80 -1.26 5.73
N THR A 159 6.56 -0.78 5.86
CA THR A 159 5.40 -1.41 5.22
C THR A 159 5.45 -1.24 3.70
N GLY A 160 5.87 -0.07 3.22
CA GLY A 160 6.10 0.14 1.78
C GLY A 160 7.14 -0.81 1.20
N LEU A 161 8.24 -1.04 1.93
CA LEU A 161 9.25 -2.04 1.55
C LEU A 161 8.69 -3.47 1.63
N ASN A 162 7.86 -3.80 2.63
CA ASN A 162 7.18 -5.10 2.67
C ASN A 162 6.32 -5.33 1.42
N GLY A 163 5.52 -4.32 1.04
CA GLY A 163 4.69 -4.38 -0.17
C GLY A 163 5.53 -4.56 -1.43
N LEU A 164 6.57 -3.75 -1.62
CA LEU A 164 7.50 -3.88 -2.73
C LEU A 164 8.08 -5.30 -2.86
N PHE A 165 8.52 -5.89 -1.76
CA PHE A 165 9.06 -7.25 -1.78
C PHE A 165 7.97 -8.30 -2.01
N ALA A 166 6.76 -8.09 -1.50
CA ALA A 166 5.63 -8.97 -1.77
C ALA A 166 5.26 -8.98 -3.27
N GLU A 167 5.21 -7.80 -3.92
CA GLU A 167 5.02 -7.67 -5.36
C GLU A 167 6.12 -8.41 -6.14
N ALA A 168 7.38 -8.15 -5.81
CA ALA A 168 8.52 -8.79 -6.47
C ALA A 168 8.52 -10.32 -6.32
N LEU A 169 8.13 -10.84 -5.15
CA LEU A 169 8.06 -12.28 -4.90
C LEU A 169 6.85 -12.96 -5.59
N THR A 170 5.77 -12.22 -5.79
CA THR A 170 4.51 -12.76 -6.35
C THR A 170 4.46 -12.62 -7.86
N PHE A 171 4.89 -11.46 -8.40
CA PHE A 171 4.68 -11.11 -9.80
C PHE A 171 5.98 -10.97 -10.61
N GLY A 172 7.15 -10.98 -9.95
CA GLY A 172 8.45 -10.95 -10.62
C GLY A 172 9.38 -9.85 -10.11
N TRP A 173 10.69 -10.08 -10.19
CA TRP A 173 11.71 -9.18 -9.66
C TRP A 173 11.80 -7.82 -10.38
N GLU A 174 11.22 -7.69 -11.57
CA GLU A 174 11.08 -6.43 -12.30
C GLU A 174 10.30 -5.37 -11.52
N HIS A 175 9.35 -5.80 -10.65
CA HIS A 175 8.61 -4.89 -9.76
C HIS A 175 9.48 -4.13 -8.76
N LEU A 176 10.72 -4.57 -8.53
CA LEU A 176 11.68 -3.79 -7.74
C LEU A 176 12.01 -2.43 -8.40
N SER A 177 11.91 -2.31 -9.71
CA SER A 177 12.10 -1.03 -10.41
C SER A 177 11.02 0.01 -10.10
N GLU A 178 9.85 -0.45 -9.65
CA GLU A 178 8.69 0.36 -9.28
C GLU A 178 8.68 0.75 -7.79
N PHE A 179 9.83 0.66 -7.11
CA PHE A 179 9.94 0.81 -5.65
C PHE A 179 9.24 2.07 -5.11
N ALA A 180 9.29 3.19 -5.83
CA ALA A 180 8.68 4.42 -5.38
C ALA A 180 7.15 4.32 -5.34
N LEU A 181 6.53 3.66 -6.32
CA LEU A 181 5.10 3.41 -6.37
C LEU A 181 4.67 2.55 -5.16
N TRP A 182 5.29 1.38 -5.01
CA TRP A 182 4.91 0.42 -3.97
C TRP A 182 5.17 0.92 -2.56
N ILE A 183 6.26 1.70 -2.33
CA ILE A 183 6.49 2.34 -1.04
C ILE A 183 5.35 3.29 -0.69
N PHE A 184 4.86 4.10 -1.63
CA PHE A 184 3.73 4.98 -1.36
C PHE A 184 2.42 4.20 -1.21
N VAL A 185 2.12 3.28 -2.10
CA VAL A 185 0.86 2.54 -2.10
C VAL A 185 0.66 1.83 -0.77
N TYR A 186 1.58 0.97 -0.38
CA TYR A 186 1.48 0.20 0.87
C TYR A 186 1.75 1.03 2.13
N GLY A 187 2.70 1.96 2.04
CA GLY A 187 3.05 2.81 3.18
C GLY A 187 1.91 3.70 3.65
N LEU A 188 1.10 4.23 2.74
CA LEU A 188 -0.04 5.09 3.07
C LEU A 188 -1.16 4.33 3.80
N MET A 189 -1.32 3.03 3.56
CA MET A 189 -2.31 2.21 4.28
C MET A 189 -2.09 2.23 5.81
N VAL A 190 -0.84 2.40 6.25
CA VAL A 190 -0.49 2.35 7.68
C VAL A 190 0.03 3.67 8.26
N TYR A 191 0.33 4.67 7.42
CA TYR A 191 0.88 5.95 7.90
C TYR A 191 -0.05 6.65 8.90
N LEU A 192 -1.29 6.88 8.49
CA LEU A 192 -2.27 7.60 9.32
C LEU A 192 -2.72 6.76 10.53
N PRO A 193 -3.01 5.44 10.41
CA PRO A 193 -3.19 4.56 11.55
C PRO A 193 -2.05 4.64 12.58
N ALA A 194 -0.79 4.58 12.14
CA ALA A 194 0.37 4.69 13.02
C ALA A 194 0.47 6.07 13.70
N TYR A 195 -0.01 7.13 13.03
CA TYR A 195 -0.06 8.48 13.60
C TYR A 195 -1.05 8.58 14.77
N THR A 196 -2.09 7.75 14.79
CA THR A 196 -3.11 7.74 15.86
C THR A 196 -2.71 6.91 17.07
N VAL A 197 -1.62 6.13 17.01
CA VAL A 197 -1.15 5.28 18.11
C VAL A 197 -0.73 6.13 19.32
N PRO A 198 -1.20 5.82 20.56
CA PRO A 198 -0.86 6.58 21.76
C PRO A 198 0.64 6.56 22.07
N ALA A 199 1.22 7.71 22.45
CA ALA A 199 2.62 7.80 22.81
C ALA A 199 2.97 7.06 24.13
N GLY A 200 2.11 7.17 25.14
CA GLY A 200 2.34 6.66 26.52
C GLY A 200 2.08 5.15 26.70
N ARG A 201 2.21 4.30 25.68
CA ARG A 201 1.88 2.87 25.72
C ARG A 201 2.97 1.96 26.30
N GLY A 202 4.06 2.51 26.83
CA GLY A 202 5.16 1.72 27.42
C GLY A 202 6.07 1.02 26.39
N ALA A 203 5.98 1.38 25.11
CA ALA A 203 6.80 0.81 24.04
C ALA A 203 8.28 1.29 24.13
N ARG A 204 9.23 0.40 23.86
CA ARG A 204 10.66 0.69 23.89
C ARG A 204 11.12 1.38 22.60
N PRO A 205 12.16 2.24 22.64
CA PRO A 205 12.77 2.76 21.42
C PRO A 205 13.26 1.60 20.52
N PRO A 206 12.97 1.63 19.20
CA PRO A 206 13.45 0.59 18.31
C PRO A 206 14.95 0.70 18.07
N LYS A 207 15.62 -0.46 17.94
CA LYS A 207 17.01 -0.62 17.48
C LYS A 207 17.02 -1.10 16.03
N LEU A 208 18.17 -1.10 15.37
CA LEU A 208 18.31 -1.57 13.99
C LEU A 208 17.75 -2.99 13.78
N GLY A 209 18.05 -3.93 14.68
CA GLY A 209 17.50 -5.30 14.62
C GLY A 209 15.97 -5.36 14.71
N HIS A 210 15.32 -4.38 15.40
CA HIS A 210 13.88 -4.29 15.42
C HIS A 210 13.32 -3.76 14.08
N GLY A 211 14.08 -2.94 13.34
CA GLY A 211 13.76 -2.56 11.97
C GLY A 211 13.77 -3.75 11.02
N LEU A 212 14.80 -4.60 11.12
CA LEU A 212 14.88 -5.86 10.37
C LEU A 212 13.73 -6.81 10.74
N LEU A 213 13.40 -6.93 12.03
CA LEU A 213 12.23 -7.70 12.47
C LEU A 213 10.93 -7.15 11.89
N ALA A 214 10.76 -5.82 11.88
CA ALA A 214 9.56 -5.16 11.34
C ALA A 214 9.46 -5.26 9.81
N PHE A 215 10.58 -5.48 9.13
CA PHE A 215 10.61 -5.81 7.71
C PHE A 215 10.29 -7.29 7.45
N LEU A 216 10.92 -8.22 8.17
CA LEU A 216 10.78 -9.66 7.89
C LEU A 216 9.47 -10.26 8.42
N LEU A 217 9.04 -9.87 9.63
CA LEU A 217 7.92 -10.55 10.30
C LEU A 217 6.58 -10.43 9.56
N PRO A 218 6.18 -9.26 9.01
CA PRO A 218 4.97 -9.19 8.20
C PRO A 218 4.99 -10.11 6.98
N LEU A 219 6.14 -10.23 6.29
CA LEU A 219 6.31 -11.14 5.16
C LEU A 219 6.17 -12.60 5.58
N LEU A 220 6.85 -12.99 6.68
CA LEU A 220 6.78 -14.34 7.23
C LEU A 220 5.38 -14.76 7.68
N VAL A 221 4.55 -13.80 8.09
CA VAL A 221 3.15 -14.05 8.46
C VAL A 221 2.24 -13.98 7.25
N GLY A 222 2.46 -13.01 6.36
CA GLY A 222 1.60 -12.74 5.20
C GLY A 222 1.69 -13.82 4.12
N ILE A 223 2.89 -14.29 3.78
CA ILE A 223 3.08 -15.29 2.72
C ILE A 223 2.34 -16.62 3.03
N PRO A 224 2.52 -17.26 4.21
CA PRO A 224 1.74 -18.47 4.52
C PRO A 224 0.24 -18.23 4.56
N TRP A 225 -0.18 -17.04 5.01
CA TRP A 225 -1.59 -16.67 5.01
C TRP A 225 -2.14 -16.50 3.60
N ALA A 226 -1.42 -15.86 2.69
CA ALA A 226 -1.81 -15.73 1.28
C ALA A 226 -1.95 -17.12 0.62
N VAL A 227 -1.01 -18.03 0.90
CA VAL A 227 -1.10 -19.44 0.44
C VAL A 227 -2.36 -20.10 0.99
N LEU A 228 -2.69 -19.92 2.27
CA LEU A 228 -3.91 -20.47 2.88
C LEU A 228 -5.17 -19.90 2.21
N VAL A 229 -5.23 -18.60 1.95
CA VAL A 229 -6.37 -17.96 1.25
C VAL A 229 -6.53 -18.58 -0.14
N ASN A 230 -5.45 -18.74 -0.90
CA ASN A 230 -5.50 -19.38 -2.22
C ASN A 230 -5.93 -20.86 -2.16
N LEU A 231 -5.55 -21.60 -1.12
CA LEU A 231 -6.00 -22.99 -0.93
C LEU A 231 -7.49 -23.08 -0.60
N VAL A 232 -8.04 -22.12 0.15
CA VAL A 232 -9.45 -22.09 0.54
C VAL A 232 -10.34 -21.63 -0.62
N PHE A 233 -9.84 -20.72 -1.47
CA PHE A 233 -10.59 -20.14 -2.61
C PHE A 233 -9.94 -20.42 -3.98
N PRO A 234 -9.49 -21.64 -4.31
CA PRO A 234 -8.67 -21.91 -5.49
C PRO A 234 -9.41 -21.71 -6.82
N ASN A 235 -10.73 -21.76 -6.79
CA ASN A 235 -11.62 -21.71 -7.97
C ASN A 235 -12.45 -20.44 -8.03
N HIS A 236 -12.08 -19.38 -7.31
CA HIS A 236 -12.83 -18.14 -7.39
C HIS A 236 -12.58 -17.50 -8.77
N PRO A 237 -13.55 -17.50 -9.70
CA PRO A 237 -13.31 -17.18 -11.11
C PRO A 237 -12.97 -15.70 -11.36
N ALA A 238 -13.31 -14.83 -10.41
CA ALA A 238 -13.13 -13.39 -10.53
C ALA A 238 -11.77 -12.90 -9.98
N ILE A 239 -10.95 -13.78 -9.41
CA ILE A 239 -9.65 -13.40 -8.82
C ILE A 239 -8.57 -13.21 -9.89
N HIS A 240 -8.73 -13.83 -11.08
CA HIS A 240 -7.67 -13.85 -12.08
C HIS A 240 -8.19 -13.38 -13.43
N PHE A 241 -7.68 -12.26 -13.90
CA PHE A 241 -7.74 -11.88 -15.30
C PHE A 241 -6.82 -12.80 -16.15
N PRO A 242 -7.11 -12.98 -17.46
CA PRO A 242 -6.16 -13.60 -18.35
C PRO A 242 -4.86 -12.80 -18.41
N PRO A 243 -3.70 -13.42 -18.69
CA PRO A 243 -2.45 -12.69 -18.84
C PRO A 243 -2.58 -11.55 -19.86
N ILE A 244 -1.99 -10.40 -19.56
CA ILE A 244 -1.99 -9.23 -20.45
C ILE A 244 -1.21 -9.61 -21.70
N GLN A 245 -1.84 -9.52 -22.88
CA GLN A 245 -1.19 -9.73 -24.17
C GLN A 245 -0.65 -8.40 -24.67
N ILE A 246 0.66 -8.33 -24.80
CA ILE A 246 1.38 -7.16 -25.33
C ILE A 246 1.70 -7.49 -26.80
N GLU A 247 0.91 -6.94 -27.72
CA GLU A 247 1.18 -6.99 -29.15
C GLU A 247 2.13 -5.88 -29.58
#